data_cd0d9cd0f8d0019d2a0157d9de600e0c
#
_entry.id   cd0d9cd0f8d0019d2a0157d9de600e0c
#
_cell.length_a   1.000
_cell.length_b   1.000
_cell.length_c   1.000
_cell.angle_alpha   90.00
_cell.angle_beta   90.00
_cell.angle_gamma   90.00
#
_symmetry.space_group_name_H-M   'P 1'
#
loop_
_entity.id
_entity.type
_entity.pdbx_description
1 polymer ?
#
loop_
_entity_poly.entity_id
_entity_poly.type
_entity_poly.pdbx_seq_one_letter_code
_entity_poly.pdbx_strand_id
1 'polypeptide(L)'
;MCLTPKKMKRILLICLILASFLSGYSQTVGGKGKFFSGVDVGYVQIYNNMLLPYEFSGSNYGINLEWQIFNSPKWLSLAYFSIDYTSSFVRDMAIDIPIFNTNQHSLRARLQYNLLRQLYSVPTSRFRLFAGGGIDICPEASLFLHRDIQKYFLRADFGLDCSLFAEYDFGKVRVSDGFTMPVVVGSFYPHYNTVPFYSVGGAQNYFLFASVDKIIRLNNILKFEIPVKITENIRPTIWLSYAFGYEYSSIRDNTIRLMTHSGQAGFVFNICN
;
A
#
# COMPACT_ATOMS: atom_id res chain seq x y z
N MET A 1 17.43 -13.67 10.48
CA MET A 1 17.56 -14.65 9.39
C MET A 1 18.12 -13.95 8.18
N CYS A 2 19.43 -14.00 7.94
CA CYS A 2 20.07 -13.32 6.80
C CYS A 2 19.72 -14.03 5.50
N LEU A 3 19.09 -13.33 4.57
CA LEU A 3 18.88 -13.79 3.21
C LEU A 3 20.24 -13.93 2.52
N THR A 4 20.59 -15.15 2.10
CA THR A 4 21.83 -15.36 1.36
C THR A 4 21.78 -14.65 0.01
N PRO A 5 22.92 -14.17 -0.54
CA PRO A 5 22.98 -13.47 -1.83
C PRO A 5 22.31 -14.24 -2.98
N LYS A 6 22.33 -15.57 -2.94
CA LYS A 6 21.65 -16.45 -3.90
C LYS A 6 20.10 -16.34 -3.84
N LYS A 7 19.53 -16.19 -2.64
CA LYS A 7 18.07 -16.02 -2.48
C LYS A 7 17.63 -14.62 -2.94
N MET A 8 18.44 -13.61 -2.69
CA MET A 8 18.17 -12.25 -3.13
C MET A 8 18.18 -12.13 -4.67
N LYS A 9 19.13 -12.77 -5.35
CA LYS A 9 19.17 -12.85 -6.84
C LYS A 9 17.93 -13.54 -7.41
N ARG A 10 17.42 -14.60 -6.77
CA ARG A 10 16.19 -15.29 -7.22
C ARG A 10 14.94 -14.42 -7.06
N ILE A 11 14.83 -13.69 -5.95
CA ILE A 11 13.71 -12.76 -5.73
C ILE A 11 13.75 -11.63 -6.78
N LEU A 12 14.92 -11.05 -7.01
CA LEU A 12 15.12 -10.02 -8.04
C LEU A 12 14.76 -10.53 -9.46
N LEU A 13 15.15 -11.76 -9.78
CA LEU A 13 14.81 -12.40 -11.05
C LEU A 13 13.30 -12.64 -11.17
N ILE A 14 12.63 -13.07 -10.12
CA ILE A 14 11.16 -13.25 -10.10
C ILE A 14 10.45 -11.91 -10.30
N CYS A 15 10.90 -10.84 -9.62
CA CYS A 15 10.37 -9.49 -9.82
C CYS A 15 10.59 -8.98 -11.26
N LEU A 16 11.75 -9.23 -11.85
CA LEU A 16 12.04 -8.90 -13.25
C LEU A 16 11.18 -9.70 -14.24
N ILE A 17 10.96 -10.99 -13.98
CA ILE A 17 10.10 -11.83 -14.80
C ILE A 17 8.62 -11.37 -14.67
N LEU A 18 8.14 -11.09 -13.47
CA LEU A 18 6.80 -10.53 -13.27
C LEU A 18 6.64 -9.17 -13.96
N ALA A 19 7.63 -8.29 -13.88
CA ALA A 19 7.63 -7.01 -14.59
C ALA A 19 7.60 -7.20 -16.11
N SER A 20 8.32 -8.20 -16.65
CA SER A 20 8.31 -8.49 -18.09
C SER A 20 7.00 -9.12 -18.57
N PHE A 21 6.36 -9.96 -17.76
CA PHE A 21 5.02 -10.48 -18.08
C PHE A 21 3.97 -9.37 -18.10
N LEU A 22 4.02 -8.45 -17.16
CA LEU A 22 3.10 -7.32 -17.07
C LEU A 22 3.31 -6.29 -18.17
N SER A 23 4.57 -6.09 -18.63
CA SER A 23 4.86 -5.25 -19.79
C SER A 23 4.36 -5.87 -21.10
N GLY A 24 4.36 -7.19 -21.24
CA GLY A 24 3.77 -7.90 -22.38
C GLY A 24 2.25 -7.74 -22.50
N TYR A 25 1.54 -7.64 -21.38
CA TYR A 25 0.08 -7.41 -21.37
C TYR A 25 -0.31 -6.00 -21.82
N SER A 26 0.58 -5.02 -21.66
CA SER A 26 0.35 -3.61 -22.06
C SER A 26 0.37 -3.42 -23.57
N GLN A 27 1.00 -4.32 -24.32
CA GLN A 27 1.10 -4.22 -25.79
C GLN A 27 -0.23 -4.49 -26.52
N THR A 28 -1.22 -5.08 -25.85
CA THR A 28 -2.53 -5.40 -26.43
C THR A 28 -3.56 -4.28 -26.33
N VAL A 29 -3.31 -3.27 -25.49
CA VAL A 29 -4.19 -2.12 -25.31
C VAL A 29 -3.47 -0.87 -25.81
N GLY A 30 -3.80 -0.36 -26.97
CA GLY A 30 -3.17 0.78 -27.65
C GLY A 30 -3.20 2.12 -26.89
N GLY A 31 -2.82 2.12 -25.62
CA GLY A 31 -2.80 3.27 -24.70
C GLY A 31 -1.39 3.66 -24.30
N LYS A 32 -1.16 4.97 -24.19
CA LYS A 32 0.07 5.49 -23.56
C LYS A 32 0.03 5.17 -22.06
N GLY A 33 1.05 4.52 -21.54
CA GLY A 33 1.12 4.14 -20.14
C GLY A 33 2.46 4.51 -19.48
N LYS A 34 2.47 4.47 -18.17
CA LYS A 34 3.66 4.60 -17.33
C LYS A 34 3.68 3.47 -16.32
N PHE A 35 4.86 2.94 -16.10
CA PHE A 35 5.15 1.99 -15.04
C PHE A 35 6.13 2.62 -14.05
N PHE A 36 5.76 2.60 -12.80
CA PHE A 36 6.56 3.09 -11.69
C PHE A 36 7.03 1.90 -10.87
N SER A 37 8.31 1.85 -10.56
CA SER A 37 8.85 0.91 -9.60
C SER A 37 9.70 1.64 -8.58
N GLY A 38 9.57 1.29 -7.30
CA GLY A 38 10.31 1.98 -6.27
C GLY A 38 10.34 1.23 -4.94
N VAL A 39 11.05 1.86 -4.02
CA VAL A 39 11.15 1.43 -2.64
C VAL A 39 10.57 2.52 -1.75
N ASP A 40 10.05 2.12 -0.60
CA ASP A 40 9.59 3.04 0.43
C ASP A 40 10.28 2.79 1.76
N VAL A 41 10.45 3.87 2.51
CA VAL A 41 10.90 3.86 3.89
C VAL A 41 10.00 4.81 4.66
N GLY A 42 9.47 4.34 5.77
CA GLY A 42 8.51 5.12 6.51
C GLY A 42 8.52 4.88 8.01
N TYR A 43 7.63 5.61 8.64
CA TYR A 43 7.30 5.50 10.04
C TYR A 43 5.87 5.04 10.19
N VAL A 44 5.61 4.20 11.19
CA VAL A 44 4.30 3.65 11.49
C VAL A 44 3.96 3.79 12.96
N GLN A 45 2.70 4.10 13.22
CA GLN A 45 2.09 4.02 14.55
C GLN A 45 0.91 3.04 14.47
N ILE A 46 0.87 2.09 15.38
CA ILE A 46 -0.14 1.03 15.42
C ILE A 46 -0.72 0.98 16.82
N TYR A 47 -2.04 1.08 16.94
CA TYR A 47 -2.78 0.71 18.13
C TYR A 47 -3.66 -0.47 17.78
N ASN A 48 -3.54 -1.56 18.53
CA ASN A 48 -4.36 -2.76 18.32
C ASN A 48 -4.69 -3.38 19.68
N ASN A 49 -5.90 -3.11 20.17
CA ASN A 49 -6.33 -3.58 21.48
C ASN A 49 -6.54 -5.10 21.59
N MET A 50 -6.56 -5.82 20.46
CA MET A 50 -6.56 -7.29 20.49
C MET A 50 -5.22 -7.87 20.92
N LEU A 51 -4.15 -7.21 20.55
CA LEU A 51 -2.81 -7.66 20.90
C LEU A 51 -2.48 -7.20 22.32
N LEU A 52 -2.45 -5.91 22.52
CA LEU A 52 -2.28 -5.22 23.79
C LEU A 52 -2.90 -3.82 23.66
N PRO A 53 -3.42 -3.24 24.77
CA PRO A 53 -3.97 -1.89 24.77
C PRO A 53 -2.87 -0.81 24.77
N TYR A 54 -1.81 -1.01 24.00
CA TYR A 54 -0.68 -0.10 23.89
C TYR A 54 -0.47 0.35 22.44
N GLU A 55 0.17 1.48 22.32
CA GLU A 55 0.59 2.01 21.02
C GLU A 55 1.99 1.48 20.67
N PHE A 56 2.12 0.99 19.44
CA PHE A 56 3.37 0.56 18.85
C PHE A 56 3.82 1.61 17.85
N SER A 57 5.11 1.87 17.81
CA SER A 57 5.69 2.71 16.78
C SER A 57 6.95 2.07 16.22
N GLY A 58 7.24 2.34 14.96
CA GLY A 58 8.38 1.73 14.32
C GLY A 58 8.60 2.17 12.89
N SER A 59 9.40 1.39 12.19
CA SER A 59 9.77 1.64 10.81
C SER A 59 8.99 0.73 9.86
N ASN A 60 8.69 1.27 8.69
CA ASN A 60 8.12 0.57 7.56
C ASN A 60 9.09 0.58 6.39
N TYR A 61 9.22 -0.54 5.70
CA TYR A 61 10.06 -0.73 4.53
C TYR A 61 9.28 -1.48 3.48
N GLY A 62 9.27 -0.99 2.25
CA GLY A 62 8.47 -1.63 1.22
C GLY A 62 9.03 -1.53 -0.19
N ILE A 63 8.35 -2.25 -1.07
CA ILE A 63 8.53 -2.18 -2.52
C ILE A 63 7.16 -1.87 -3.10
N ASN A 64 7.12 -0.93 -4.03
CA ASN A 64 5.90 -0.55 -4.70
C ASN A 64 6.06 -0.57 -6.23
N LEU A 65 4.97 -0.95 -6.87
CA LEU A 65 4.82 -0.99 -8.31
C LEU A 65 3.49 -0.33 -8.66
N GLU A 66 3.50 0.56 -9.65
CA GLU A 66 2.28 1.22 -10.10
C GLU A 66 2.24 1.27 -11.62
N TRP A 67 1.08 1.02 -12.18
CA TRP A 67 0.77 1.17 -13.60
C TRP A 67 -0.27 2.24 -13.78
N GLN A 68 0.03 3.21 -14.63
CA GLN A 68 -0.89 4.24 -15.08
C GLN A 68 -1.12 4.03 -16.57
N ILE A 69 -2.33 3.69 -16.97
CA ILE A 69 -2.69 3.43 -18.37
C ILE A 69 -3.81 4.39 -18.77
N PHE A 70 -3.53 5.25 -19.74
CA PHE A 70 -4.53 6.12 -20.34
C PHE A 70 -5.24 5.34 -21.46
N ASN A 71 -6.36 4.68 -21.13
CA ASN A 71 -7.16 3.90 -22.08
C ASN A 71 -7.77 4.81 -23.15
N SER A 72 -8.02 6.08 -22.81
CA SER A 72 -8.45 7.15 -23.70
C SER A 72 -8.11 8.50 -23.05
N PRO A 73 -8.26 9.64 -23.73
CA PRO A 73 -8.07 10.95 -23.12
C PRO A 73 -8.95 11.18 -21.87
N LYS A 74 -10.07 10.46 -21.76
CA LYS A 74 -11.05 10.62 -20.66
C LYS A 74 -10.95 9.54 -19.58
N TRP A 75 -10.21 8.46 -19.79
CA TRP A 75 -10.15 7.33 -18.87
C TRP A 75 -8.74 6.97 -18.49
N LEU A 76 -8.49 6.85 -17.20
CA LEU A 76 -7.23 6.46 -16.59
C LEU A 76 -7.45 5.20 -15.74
N SER A 77 -6.69 4.15 -16.02
CA SER A 77 -6.58 2.97 -15.16
C SER A 77 -5.32 3.09 -14.30
N LEU A 78 -5.47 2.94 -13.00
CA LEU A 78 -4.40 2.88 -12.03
C LEU A 78 -4.38 1.50 -11.39
N ALA A 79 -3.28 0.76 -11.54
CA ALA A 79 -3.04 -0.46 -10.79
C ALA A 79 -1.85 -0.23 -9.86
N TYR A 80 -1.99 -0.57 -8.61
CA TYR A 80 -0.97 -0.41 -7.58
C TYR A 80 -0.75 -1.73 -6.85
N PHE A 81 0.50 -2.06 -6.62
CA PHE A 81 0.92 -3.20 -5.82
C PHE A 81 2.04 -2.78 -4.88
N SER A 82 1.92 -3.13 -3.60
CA SER A 82 3.01 -2.98 -2.65
C SER A 82 3.17 -4.22 -1.77
N ILE A 83 4.37 -4.38 -1.24
CA ILE A 83 4.69 -5.29 -0.15
C ILE A 83 5.47 -4.49 0.87
N ASP A 84 4.94 -4.41 2.07
CA ASP A 84 5.46 -3.61 3.17
C ASP A 84 5.80 -4.50 4.36
N TYR A 85 6.99 -4.34 4.90
CA TYR A 85 7.41 -4.94 6.15
C TYR A 85 7.50 -3.86 7.23
N THR A 86 6.82 -4.08 8.32
CA THR A 86 6.83 -3.19 9.49
C THR A 86 7.50 -3.88 10.67
N SER A 87 8.36 -3.14 11.34
CA SER A 87 8.94 -3.52 12.63
C SER A 87 8.65 -2.43 13.64
N SER A 88 7.88 -2.73 14.66
CA SER A 88 7.43 -1.78 15.67
C SER A 88 7.62 -2.32 17.08
N PHE A 89 7.72 -1.42 18.03
CA PHE A 89 7.90 -1.70 19.44
C PHE A 89 6.96 -0.80 20.27
N VAL A 90 6.68 -1.18 21.50
CA VAL A 90 5.86 -0.38 22.41
C VAL A 90 6.54 0.94 22.68
N ARG A 91 5.82 2.03 22.42
CA ARG A 91 6.22 3.39 22.71
C ARG A 91 5.64 3.80 24.05
N ASP A 92 6.42 4.56 24.83
CA ASP A 92 5.99 5.17 26.09
C ASP A 92 5.49 4.20 27.18
N MET A 93 6.36 3.36 27.63
CA MET A 93 6.31 3.08 29.05
C MET A 93 7.36 3.96 29.72
N ALA A 94 6.91 4.98 30.44
CA ALA A 94 7.73 5.84 31.30
C ALA A 94 8.41 5.04 32.44
N ILE A 95 8.31 3.73 32.39
CA ILE A 95 8.86 2.77 33.31
C ILE A 95 9.77 1.88 32.47
N ASP A 96 11.05 2.20 32.53
CA ASP A 96 12.15 1.42 31.95
C ASP A 96 12.29 0.07 32.69
N ILE A 97 11.21 -0.69 32.69
CA ILE A 97 11.20 -2.04 33.25
C ILE A 97 11.49 -2.99 32.07
N PRO A 98 12.57 -3.79 32.12
CA PRO A 98 12.92 -4.76 31.08
C PRO A 98 11.85 -5.84 30.85
N ILE A 99 10.74 -5.76 31.56
CA ILE A 99 9.56 -6.62 31.50
C ILE A 99 8.83 -6.52 30.14
N PHE A 100 8.96 -5.42 29.40
CA PHE A 100 8.12 -5.07 28.25
C PHE A 100 8.87 -4.99 26.93
N ASN A 101 9.82 -5.87 26.70
CA ASN A 101 10.43 -6.01 25.38
C ASN A 101 9.40 -6.65 24.43
N THR A 102 8.49 -5.81 23.92
CA THR A 102 7.35 -6.21 23.10
C THR A 102 7.54 -5.65 21.72
N ASN A 103 7.70 -6.55 20.76
CA ASN A 103 7.90 -6.21 19.36
C ASN A 103 6.74 -6.76 18.52
N GLN A 104 6.34 -6.01 17.53
CA GLN A 104 5.43 -6.45 16.49
C GLN A 104 6.11 -6.36 15.14
N HIS A 105 6.05 -7.44 14.39
CA HIS A 105 6.50 -7.51 13.01
C HIS A 105 5.30 -7.79 12.13
N SER A 106 5.08 -7.03 11.09
CA SER A 106 4.01 -7.30 10.13
C SER A 106 4.52 -7.26 8.70
N LEU A 107 3.93 -8.13 7.89
CA LEU A 107 4.08 -8.16 6.45
C LEU A 107 2.71 -7.89 5.86
N ARG A 108 2.60 -6.81 5.09
CA ARG A 108 1.38 -6.39 4.42
C ARG A 108 1.64 -6.38 2.91
N ALA A 109 0.73 -6.98 2.15
CA ALA A 109 0.69 -6.78 0.71
C ALA A 109 -0.58 -6.00 0.36
N ARG A 110 -0.53 -5.20 -0.69
CA ARG A 110 -1.68 -4.47 -1.19
C ARG A 110 -1.75 -4.59 -2.71
N LEU A 111 -2.91 -4.92 -3.22
CA LEU A 111 -3.23 -4.88 -4.63
C LEU A 111 -4.46 -4.00 -4.81
N GLN A 112 -4.33 -2.94 -5.61
CA GLN A 112 -5.40 -2.00 -5.87
C GLN A 112 -5.54 -1.76 -7.36
N TYR A 113 -6.78 -1.69 -7.84
CA TYR A 113 -7.09 -1.30 -9.20
C TYR A 113 -8.22 -0.28 -9.21
N ASN A 114 -7.99 0.87 -9.85
CA ASN A 114 -8.94 1.95 -9.97
C ASN A 114 -9.16 2.30 -11.44
N LEU A 115 -10.43 2.50 -11.81
CA LEU A 115 -10.82 3.07 -13.08
C LEU A 115 -11.37 4.47 -12.85
N LEU A 116 -10.69 5.47 -13.40
CA LEU A 116 -10.96 6.88 -13.16
C LEU A 116 -11.40 7.56 -14.46
N ARG A 117 -12.43 8.39 -14.36
CA ARG A 117 -12.89 9.26 -15.43
C ARG A 117 -12.39 10.67 -15.21
N GLN A 118 -11.94 11.30 -16.28
CA GLN A 118 -11.56 12.71 -16.25
C GLN A 118 -12.80 13.57 -16.00
N LEU A 119 -12.77 14.32 -14.90
CA LEU A 119 -13.80 15.29 -14.52
C LEU A 119 -13.53 16.64 -15.11
N TYR A 120 -12.28 17.05 -15.11
CA TYR A 120 -11.87 18.39 -15.50
C TYR A 120 -10.53 18.37 -16.23
N SER A 121 -10.44 19.18 -17.27
CA SER A 121 -9.20 19.46 -17.99
C SER A 121 -9.29 20.85 -18.57
N VAL A 122 -8.28 21.65 -18.31
CA VAL A 122 -8.14 22.96 -18.96
C VAL A 122 -7.22 22.79 -20.14
N PRO A 123 -7.65 23.06 -21.38
CA PRO A 123 -6.81 22.87 -22.57
C PRO A 123 -5.51 23.68 -22.55
N THR A 124 -5.54 24.83 -21.91
CA THR A 124 -4.38 25.74 -21.75
C THR A 124 -3.57 25.44 -20.49
N SER A 125 -4.18 24.85 -19.47
CA SER A 125 -3.49 24.42 -18.26
C SER A 125 -3.13 22.93 -18.38
N ARG A 126 -1.93 22.62 -17.95
CA ARG A 126 -1.42 21.25 -17.86
C ARG A 126 -2.02 20.49 -16.66
N PHE A 127 -3.20 20.88 -16.21
CA PHE A 127 -3.90 20.28 -15.07
C PHE A 127 -4.98 19.32 -15.53
N ARG A 128 -5.01 18.16 -14.91
CA ARG A 128 -6.04 17.13 -15.12
C ARG A 128 -6.53 16.61 -13.78
N LEU A 129 -7.85 16.45 -13.65
CA LEU A 129 -8.50 15.88 -12.49
C LEU A 129 -9.34 14.68 -12.92
N PHE A 130 -9.17 13.58 -12.22
CA PHE A 130 -9.88 12.32 -12.44
C PHE A 130 -10.57 11.89 -11.14
N ALA A 131 -11.73 11.25 -11.27
CA ALA A 131 -12.41 10.59 -10.17
C ALA A 131 -13.02 9.28 -10.64
N GLY A 132 -13.16 8.35 -9.72
CA GLY A 132 -13.75 7.05 -10.01
C GLY A 132 -13.70 6.13 -8.82
N GLY A 133 -13.63 4.85 -9.09
CA GLY A 133 -13.58 3.83 -8.06
C GLY A 133 -12.85 2.60 -8.51
N GLY A 134 -12.69 1.68 -7.59
CA GLY A 134 -11.94 0.46 -7.83
C GLY A 134 -12.11 -0.58 -6.74
N ILE A 135 -11.18 -1.51 -6.76
CA ILE A 135 -11.10 -2.59 -5.79
C ILE A 135 -9.74 -2.53 -5.08
N ASP A 136 -9.74 -2.88 -3.81
CA ASP A 136 -8.53 -2.99 -2.98
C ASP A 136 -8.52 -4.34 -2.27
N ILE A 137 -7.37 -5.01 -2.27
CA ILE A 137 -7.13 -6.27 -1.58
C ILE A 137 -5.88 -6.09 -0.74
N CYS A 138 -6.00 -6.32 0.57
CA CYS A 138 -4.94 -6.03 1.52
C CYS A 138 -4.78 -7.17 2.54
N PRO A 139 -4.06 -8.25 2.20
CA PRO A 139 -3.67 -9.25 3.19
C PRO A 139 -2.55 -8.75 4.09
N GLU A 140 -2.64 -9.10 5.36
CA GLU A 140 -1.65 -8.78 6.39
C GLU A 140 -1.39 -9.98 7.28
N ALA A 141 -0.12 -10.25 7.55
CA ALA A 141 0.35 -11.22 8.53
C ALA A 141 1.22 -10.49 9.56
N SER A 142 0.84 -10.58 10.83
CA SER A 142 1.59 -9.96 11.92
C SER A 142 2.05 -11.01 12.93
N LEU A 143 3.25 -10.83 13.43
CA LEU A 143 3.85 -11.59 14.51
C LEU A 143 4.07 -10.66 15.69
N PHE A 144 3.46 -10.98 16.79
CA PHE A 144 3.62 -10.29 18.04
C PHE A 144 4.50 -11.13 18.98
N LEU A 145 5.54 -10.52 19.51
CA LEU A 145 6.51 -11.12 20.41
C LEU A 145 6.48 -10.38 21.74
N HIS A 146 6.10 -11.07 22.80
CA HIS A 146 6.14 -10.52 24.15
C HIS A 146 6.67 -11.60 25.11
N ARG A 147 7.93 -11.48 25.58
CA ARG A 147 8.61 -12.48 26.38
C ARG A 147 8.48 -13.87 25.74
N ASP A 148 7.81 -14.80 26.44
CA ASP A 148 7.59 -16.17 26.00
C ASP A 148 6.29 -16.35 25.18
N ILE A 149 5.55 -15.26 24.95
CA ILE A 149 4.28 -15.28 24.22
C ILE A 149 4.52 -14.88 22.77
N GLN A 150 4.22 -15.78 21.86
CA GLN A 150 4.18 -15.51 20.43
C GLN A 150 2.74 -15.58 19.95
N LYS A 151 2.23 -14.52 19.34
CA LYS A 151 0.91 -14.48 18.74
C LYS A 151 1.02 -14.14 17.25
N TYR A 152 0.31 -14.90 16.45
CA TYR A 152 0.20 -14.65 15.02
C TYR A 152 -1.17 -14.05 14.72
N PHE A 153 -1.17 -13.09 13.82
CA PHE A 153 -2.36 -12.41 13.38
C PHE A 153 -2.40 -12.42 11.86
N LEU A 154 -3.53 -12.89 11.32
CA LEU A 154 -3.80 -12.89 9.89
C LEU A 154 -5.05 -12.07 9.64
N ARG A 155 -4.99 -11.16 8.69
CA ARG A 155 -6.10 -10.35 8.24
C ARG A 155 -6.07 -10.27 6.72
N ALA A 156 -7.22 -10.24 6.10
CA ALA A 156 -7.34 -9.95 4.68
C ALA A 156 -8.58 -9.07 4.46
N ASP A 157 -8.35 -7.91 3.88
CA ASP A 157 -9.41 -6.96 3.55
C ASP A 157 -9.63 -6.93 2.03
N PHE A 158 -10.89 -6.78 1.65
CA PHE A 158 -11.34 -6.57 0.28
C PHE A 158 -12.22 -5.34 0.27
N GLY A 159 -11.83 -4.30 -0.46
CA GLY A 159 -12.52 -3.02 -0.49
C GLY A 159 -13.10 -2.67 -1.86
N LEU A 160 -14.20 -1.92 -1.85
CA LEU A 160 -14.62 -1.10 -2.96
C LEU A 160 -14.22 0.34 -2.65
N ASP A 161 -13.40 0.91 -3.51
CA ASP A 161 -12.79 2.21 -3.28
C ASP A 161 -13.43 3.33 -4.08
N CYS A 162 -13.43 4.53 -3.48
CA CYS A 162 -13.60 5.80 -4.16
C CYS A 162 -12.23 6.47 -4.26
N SER A 163 -11.89 7.00 -5.44
CA SER A 163 -10.56 7.55 -5.70
C SER A 163 -10.64 8.88 -6.46
N LEU A 164 -9.75 9.79 -6.07
CA LEU A 164 -9.48 11.05 -6.77
C LEU A 164 -8.01 11.06 -7.18
N PHE A 165 -7.73 11.56 -8.37
CA PHE A 165 -6.37 11.72 -8.87
C PHE A 165 -6.23 13.05 -9.60
N ALA A 166 -5.31 13.87 -9.16
CA ALA A 166 -4.96 15.14 -9.78
C ALA A 166 -3.55 15.06 -10.36
N GLU A 167 -3.35 15.66 -11.51
CA GLU A 167 -2.04 15.75 -12.15
C GLU A 167 -1.82 17.14 -12.69
N TYR A 168 -0.62 17.69 -12.44
CA TYR A 168 -0.16 18.95 -12.98
C TYR A 168 1.25 18.84 -13.58
N ASP A 169 1.40 19.30 -14.82
CA ASP A 169 2.68 19.28 -15.54
C ASP A 169 3.30 20.68 -15.58
N PHE A 170 4.36 20.89 -14.80
CA PHE A 170 5.15 22.14 -14.81
C PHE A 170 6.17 22.20 -15.96
N GLY A 171 6.18 21.21 -16.87
CA GLY A 171 7.10 21.11 -17.99
C GLY A 171 8.39 20.36 -17.63
N LYS A 172 9.09 20.75 -16.59
CA LYS A 172 10.28 20.03 -16.09
C LYS A 172 9.97 19.01 -15.00
N VAL A 173 8.90 19.23 -14.27
CA VAL A 173 8.47 18.37 -13.17
C VAL A 173 6.99 18.12 -13.34
N ARG A 174 6.56 16.89 -13.17
CA ARG A 174 5.15 16.53 -13.08
C ARG A 174 4.83 16.22 -11.64
N VAL A 175 3.76 16.82 -11.13
CA VAL A 175 3.25 16.57 -9.80
C VAL A 175 1.91 15.87 -9.93
N SER A 176 1.72 14.81 -9.18
CA SER A 176 0.42 14.13 -9.08
C SER A 176 0.08 13.85 -7.62
N ASP A 177 -1.20 13.91 -7.32
CA ASP A 177 -1.75 13.62 -6.01
C ASP A 177 -2.90 12.64 -6.16
N GLY A 178 -2.79 11.50 -5.47
CA GLY A 178 -3.78 10.43 -5.46
C GLY A 178 -4.37 10.24 -4.08
N PHE A 179 -5.69 10.31 -3.98
CA PHE A 179 -6.44 10.05 -2.77
C PHE A 179 -7.37 8.86 -2.98
N THR A 180 -7.37 7.93 -2.03
CA THR A 180 -8.24 6.74 -2.07
C THR A 180 -8.83 6.47 -0.70
N MET A 181 -10.12 6.14 -0.70
CA MET A 181 -10.89 5.76 0.48
C MET A 181 -11.84 4.62 0.14
N PRO A 182 -11.82 3.48 0.84
CA PRO A 182 -12.82 2.44 0.65
C PRO A 182 -14.18 2.89 1.18
N VAL A 183 -15.22 2.53 0.42
CA VAL A 183 -16.62 2.80 0.76
C VAL A 183 -17.24 1.60 1.47
N VAL A 184 -16.86 0.40 1.04
CA VAL A 184 -17.27 -0.88 1.64
C VAL A 184 -16.06 -1.76 1.76
N VAL A 185 -15.90 -2.41 2.89
CA VAL A 185 -14.81 -3.36 3.17
C VAL A 185 -15.39 -4.67 3.67
N GLY A 186 -15.03 -5.77 3.00
CA GLY A 186 -15.14 -7.12 3.56
C GLY A 186 -13.82 -7.44 4.26
N SER A 187 -13.87 -7.83 5.51
CA SER A 187 -12.68 -8.17 6.27
C SER A 187 -12.75 -9.60 6.76
N PHE A 188 -11.73 -10.38 6.43
CA PHE A 188 -11.48 -11.66 7.04
C PHE A 188 -10.60 -11.45 8.27
N TYR A 189 -11.15 -11.79 9.43
CA TYR A 189 -10.57 -11.46 10.72
C TYR A 189 -10.74 -12.62 11.69
N PRO A 190 -9.79 -13.53 11.80
CA PRO A 190 -9.88 -14.64 12.74
C PRO A 190 -9.85 -14.15 14.19
N HIS A 191 -10.73 -14.70 15.01
CA HIS A 191 -10.85 -14.35 16.43
C HIS A 191 -9.73 -15.01 17.23
N TYR A 192 -8.83 -14.23 17.85
CA TYR A 192 -7.63 -14.75 18.53
C TYR A 192 -7.87 -15.44 19.88
N ASN A 193 -9.00 -15.22 20.53
CA ASN A 193 -9.26 -15.83 21.85
C ASN A 193 -9.63 -17.31 21.80
N THR A 194 -9.70 -17.90 20.62
CA THR A 194 -10.17 -19.30 20.45
C THR A 194 -9.30 -20.11 19.52
N VAL A 195 -7.98 -19.90 19.47
CA VAL A 195 -7.15 -20.77 18.66
C VAL A 195 -6.55 -21.86 19.53
N PRO A 196 -6.87 -23.09 19.23
CA PRO A 196 -6.13 -23.91 18.30
C PRO A 196 -6.79 -23.84 16.91
N PHE A 197 -5.99 -23.85 15.89
CA PHE A 197 -6.33 -23.87 14.46
C PHE A 197 -7.33 -24.98 14.02
N TYR A 198 -7.87 -25.72 14.95
CA TYR A 198 -8.67 -26.94 14.74
C TYR A 198 -10.14 -26.81 15.14
N SER A 199 -10.58 -25.70 15.72
CA SER A 199 -12.01 -25.52 15.93
C SER A 199 -12.64 -24.94 14.66
N VAL A 200 -12.93 -25.79 13.71
CA VAL A 200 -13.76 -25.55 12.51
C VAL A 200 -15.21 -25.30 12.92
N GLY A 201 -15.41 -24.45 13.88
CA GLY A 201 -16.72 -23.99 14.33
C GLY A 201 -17.09 -22.69 13.67
N GLY A 202 -17.67 -22.74 12.47
CA GLY A 202 -18.38 -21.65 11.83
C GLY A 202 -17.48 -20.59 11.17
N ALA A 203 -17.07 -20.85 9.92
CA ALA A 203 -16.43 -19.86 9.03
C ALA A 203 -17.19 -18.51 8.94
N GLN A 204 -18.48 -18.50 9.26
CA GLN A 204 -19.34 -17.31 9.32
C GLN A 204 -18.88 -16.26 10.34
N ASN A 205 -18.15 -16.63 11.38
CA ASN A 205 -17.69 -15.69 12.41
C ASN A 205 -16.41 -14.95 12.05
N TYR A 206 -15.74 -15.31 10.98
CA TYR A 206 -14.47 -14.72 10.57
C TYR A 206 -14.60 -13.67 9.47
N PHE A 207 -15.73 -13.65 8.78
CA PHE A 207 -15.96 -12.73 7.66
C PHE A 207 -16.96 -11.64 8.07
N LEU A 208 -16.58 -10.39 7.88
CA LEU A 208 -17.37 -9.22 8.23
C LEU A 208 -17.41 -8.24 7.08
N PHE A 209 -18.60 -7.73 6.78
CA PHE A 209 -18.75 -6.56 5.94
C PHE A 209 -18.92 -5.32 6.80
N ALA A 210 -18.18 -4.28 6.48
CA ALA A 210 -18.23 -3.01 7.16
C ALA A 210 -18.26 -1.87 6.15
N SER A 211 -19.01 -0.84 6.48
CA SER A 211 -19.03 0.42 5.75
C SER A 211 -18.14 1.45 6.47
N VAL A 212 -18.08 2.65 5.95
CA VAL A 212 -17.24 3.76 6.43
C VAL A 212 -17.44 4.09 7.91
N ASP A 213 -18.60 3.76 8.49
CA ASP A 213 -18.89 3.96 9.92
C ASP A 213 -18.01 3.08 10.84
N LYS A 214 -17.55 1.94 10.37
CA LYS A 214 -16.75 0.98 11.15
C LYS A 214 -15.31 0.87 10.69
N ILE A 215 -15.04 1.10 9.42
CA ILE A 215 -13.70 1.06 8.84
C ILE A 215 -13.48 2.33 8.03
N ILE A 216 -12.56 3.16 8.49
CA ILE A 216 -12.08 4.33 7.76
C ILE A 216 -10.65 4.02 7.35
N ARG A 217 -10.37 4.05 6.04
CA ARG A 217 -9.01 3.93 5.52
C ARG A 217 -8.78 5.03 4.51
N LEU A 218 -7.82 5.89 4.79
CA LEU A 218 -7.44 6.99 3.93
C LEU A 218 -6.03 6.75 3.43
N ASN A 219 -5.82 6.87 2.13
CA ASN A 219 -4.50 6.81 1.53
C ASN A 219 -4.34 8.02 0.62
N ASN A 220 -3.25 8.72 0.80
CA ASN A 220 -2.86 9.86 -0.03
C ASN A 220 -1.42 9.67 -0.48
N ILE A 221 -1.15 9.87 -1.76
CA ILE A 221 0.20 9.77 -2.35
C ILE A 221 0.44 11.01 -3.20
N LEU A 222 1.28 11.89 -2.69
CA LEU A 222 1.80 13.05 -3.42
C LEU A 222 3.11 12.65 -4.10
N LYS A 223 3.17 12.74 -5.43
CA LYS A 223 4.27 12.24 -6.26
C LYS A 223 4.84 13.34 -7.16
N PHE A 224 6.15 13.34 -7.29
CA PHE A 224 6.94 14.22 -8.15
C PHE A 224 7.71 13.36 -9.15
N GLU A 225 7.49 13.57 -10.44
CA GLU A 225 8.25 12.94 -11.53
C GLU A 225 9.26 13.96 -12.07
N ILE A 226 10.52 13.60 -12.06
CA ILE A 226 11.64 14.48 -12.43
C ILE A 226 12.45 13.78 -13.53
N PRO A 227 12.43 14.27 -14.78
CA PRO A 227 13.31 13.74 -15.81
C PRO A 227 14.76 14.16 -15.52
N VAL A 228 15.65 13.19 -15.48
CA VAL A 228 17.09 13.39 -15.22
C VAL A 228 17.86 13.09 -16.50
N LYS A 229 18.68 14.03 -16.94
CA LYS A 229 19.58 13.83 -18.06
C LYS A 229 20.92 13.31 -17.53
N ILE A 230 21.22 12.02 -17.76
CA ILE A 230 22.51 11.43 -17.38
C ILE A 230 23.49 11.59 -18.54
N THR A 231 23.05 11.26 -19.76
CA THR A 231 23.80 11.47 -21.01
C THR A 231 22.85 11.97 -22.09
N GLU A 232 23.34 12.28 -23.27
CA GLU A 232 22.47 12.70 -24.38
C GLU A 232 21.42 11.65 -24.76
N ASN A 233 21.77 10.37 -24.61
CA ASN A 233 20.94 9.24 -25.01
C ASN A 233 20.18 8.60 -23.85
N ILE A 234 20.54 8.89 -22.58
CA ILE A 234 19.95 8.27 -21.40
C ILE A 234 19.25 9.35 -20.55
N ARG A 235 17.91 9.34 -20.58
CA ARG A 235 17.06 10.29 -19.85
C ARG A 235 16.04 9.55 -19.00
N PRO A 236 16.45 8.89 -17.91
CA PRO A 236 15.51 8.26 -17.00
C PRO A 236 14.63 9.33 -16.34
N THR A 237 13.43 8.96 -15.99
CA THR A 237 12.60 9.76 -15.11
C THR A 237 12.65 9.11 -13.74
N ILE A 238 13.07 9.88 -12.74
CA ILE A 238 13.03 9.49 -11.33
C ILE A 238 11.73 10.04 -10.74
N TRP A 239 11.13 9.30 -9.85
CA TRP A 239 10.03 9.79 -9.07
C TRP A 239 10.34 9.74 -7.58
N LEU A 240 9.82 10.73 -6.88
CA LEU A 240 9.84 10.84 -5.43
C LEU A 240 8.40 11.02 -4.98
N SER A 241 8.00 10.41 -3.89
CA SER A 241 6.69 10.67 -3.30
C SER A 241 6.71 10.65 -1.79
N TYR A 242 5.69 11.28 -1.25
CA TYR A 242 5.30 11.15 0.13
C TYR A 242 3.95 10.45 0.16
N ALA A 243 3.86 9.35 0.91
CA ALA A 243 2.64 8.62 1.12
C ALA A 243 2.19 8.74 2.59
N PHE A 244 0.93 9.04 2.76
CA PHE A 244 0.24 9.05 4.04
C PHE A 244 -0.87 8.02 4.03
N GLY A 245 -0.90 7.17 5.05
CA GLY A 245 -1.96 6.20 5.29
C GLY A 245 -2.55 6.36 6.68
N TYR A 246 -3.86 6.35 6.78
CA TYR A 246 -4.58 6.28 8.03
C TYR A 246 -5.64 5.19 7.96
N GLU A 247 -5.68 4.34 8.96
CA GLU A 247 -6.70 3.31 9.11
C GLU A 247 -7.26 3.36 10.51
N TYR A 248 -8.57 3.36 10.60
CA TYR A 248 -9.32 3.12 11.81
C TYR A 248 -10.31 2.01 11.55
N SER A 249 -10.30 1.00 12.38
CA SER A 249 -11.24 -0.12 12.31
C SER A 249 -11.78 -0.39 13.70
N SER A 250 -13.10 -0.42 13.83
CA SER A 250 -13.81 -0.78 15.06
C SER A 250 -14.79 -1.89 14.74
N ILE A 251 -14.32 -3.13 14.89
CA ILE A 251 -15.10 -4.34 14.57
C ILE A 251 -15.22 -5.17 15.83
N ARG A 252 -16.46 -5.42 16.28
CA ARG A 252 -16.75 -6.21 17.49
C ARG A 252 -15.92 -5.69 18.65
N ASP A 253 -15.77 -5.26 19.49
CA ASP A 253 -14.93 -4.83 20.62
C ASP A 253 -13.43 -4.64 20.31
N ASN A 254 -13.04 -4.80 19.05
CA ASN A 254 -11.66 -4.65 18.61
C ASN A 254 -11.46 -3.34 17.87
N THR A 255 -10.51 -2.57 18.35
CA THR A 255 -10.12 -1.30 17.73
C THR A 255 -8.69 -1.40 17.21
N ILE A 256 -8.53 -1.10 15.93
CA ILE A 256 -7.23 -0.94 15.29
C ILE A 256 -7.13 0.49 14.80
N ARG A 257 -6.02 1.14 15.10
CA ARG A 257 -5.61 2.40 14.49
C ARG A 257 -4.24 2.21 13.90
N LEU A 258 -4.08 2.60 12.67
CA LEU A 258 -2.80 2.55 11.98
C LEU A 258 -2.58 3.90 11.31
N MET A 259 -1.41 4.45 11.50
CA MET A 259 -0.97 5.65 10.80
C MET A 259 0.40 5.39 10.19
N THR A 260 0.55 5.67 8.92
CA THR A 260 1.80 5.48 8.18
C THR A 260 2.21 6.77 7.48
N HIS A 261 3.49 7.05 7.52
CA HIS A 261 4.14 8.11 6.76
C HIS A 261 5.33 7.50 6.06
N SER A 262 5.40 7.56 4.74
CA SER A 262 6.55 7.04 4.01
C SER A 262 7.03 7.96 2.92
N GLY A 263 8.33 8.03 2.78
CA GLY A 263 9.01 8.57 1.62
C GLY A 263 9.29 7.44 0.64
N GLN A 264 8.99 7.65 -0.64
CA GLN A 264 9.17 6.67 -1.69
C GLN A 264 10.04 7.25 -2.79
N ALA A 265 10.85 6.40 -3.43
CA ALA A 265 11.68 6.79 -4.56
C ALA A 265 11.83 5.64 -5.55
N GLY A 266 11.96 5.97 -6.82
CA GLY A 266 12.12 4.96 -7.85
C GLY A 266 12.24 5.52 -9.26
N PHE A 267 11.98 4.63 -10.24
CA PHE A 267 12.09 4.93 -11.65
C PHE A 267 10.74 4.84 -12.36
N VAL A 268 10.57 5.71 -13.37
CA VAL A 268 9.41 5.68 -14.26
C VAL A 268 9.84 5.15 -15.63
N PHE A 269 9.10 4.19 -16.11
CA PHE A 269 9.24 3.65 -17.46
C PHE A 269 8.02 4.04 -18.28
N ASN A 270 8.23 4.76 -19.37
CA ASN A 270 7.16 5.08 -20.30
C ASN A 270 6.88 3.85 -21.17
N ILE A 271 5.62 3.43 -21.18
CA ILE A 271 5.14 2.35 -22.04
C ILE A 271 4.60 3.04 -23.29
N CYS A 272 5.40 3.00 -24.36
CA CYS A 272 4.99 3.49 -25.69
C CYS A 272 4.55 2.28 -26.51
N ASN A 273 3.36 2.36 -27.11
CA ASN A 273 2.96 1.49 -28.22
C ASN A 273 3.21 2.21 -29.52
#